data_1a3d04c1d5fea91c2a841f5df5399f35
#
_entry.id   1a3d04c1d5fea91c2a841f5df5399f35
#
_cell.length_a   1.000
_cell.length_b   1.000
_cell.length_c   1.000
_cell.angle_alpha   90.00
_cell.angle_beta   90.00
_cell.angle_gamma   90.00
#
_symmetry.space_group_name_H-M   'P 1'
#
loop_
_entity.id
_entity.type
_entity.pdbx_description
1 polymer ?
#
loop_
_entity_poly.entity_id
_entity_poly.type
_entity_poly.pdbx_seq_one_letter_code
_entity_poly.pdbx_strand_id
1 'polypeptide(L)'
;MKIWNFGIIGAGLIADFHAKAIGSINNARLVGICGTNHEKALTLSKKHNCRKYDNHIEMLQSDEIDIVTIATPSGAHMEPAIEAAKYGKHVICEKPIEITLERIDKMIKAHQEAGTSLGGIFNFR
;
A
#
# COMPACT_ATOMS: atom_id res chain seq x y z
N MET A 1 -10.27 7.82 19.69
CA MET A 1 -9.76 8.13 18.35
C MET A 1 -9.39 6.84 17.65
N LYS A 2 -9.82 6.70 16.41
CA LYS A 2 -9.48 5.49 15.65
C LYS A 2 -8.02 5.50 15.26
N ILE A 3 -7.35 4.35 15.44
CA ILE A 3 -6.00 4.12 14.90
C ILE A 3 -6.14 3.44 13.55
N TRP A 4 -5.55 4.02 12.52
CA TRP A 4 -5.54 3.46 11.18
C TRP A 4 -4.31 2.58 11.01
N ASN A 5 -4.54 1.32 10.67
CA ASN A 5 -3.47 0.33 10.50
C ASN A 5 -3.09 0.22 9.03
N PHE A 6 -1.81 0.45 8.75
CA PHE A 6 -1.28 0.50 7.40
C PHE A 6 -0.45 -0.73 7.06
N GLY A 7 -0.56 -1.17 5.80
CA GLY A 7 0.40 -2.08 5.20
C GLY A 7 1.07 -1.42 4.01
N ILE A 8 2.31 -1.81 3.72
CA ILE A 8 3.05 -1.29 2.56
C ILE A 8 3.31 -2.44 1.59
N ILE A 9 2.90 -2.24 0.35
CA ILE A 9 3.20 -3.16 -0.76
C ILE A 9 4.35 -2.57 -1.55
N GLY A 10 5.53 -3.17 -1.42
CA GLY A 10 6.78 -2.69 -1.97
C GLY A 10 7.84 -2.62 -0.89
N ALA A 11 9.12 -2.74 -1.26
CA ALA A 11 10.22 -2.83 -0.30
C ALA A 11 11.44 -2.01 -0.68
N GLY A 12 11.30 -1.07 -1.60
CA GLY A 12 12.38 -0.19 -2.02
C GLY A 12 12.48 1.09 -1.19
N LEU A 13 13.21 2.07 -1.72
CA LEU A 13 13.44 3.35 -1.06
C LEU A 13 12.14 4.10 -0.76
N ILE A 14 11.20 4.07 -1.69
CA ILE A 14 9.91 4.75 -1.52
C ILE A 14 9.10 4.11 -0.39
N ALA A 15 9.17 2.78 -0.26
CA ALA A 15 8.53 2.08 0.86
C ALA A 15 9.10 2.54 2.20
N ASP A 16 10.41 2.76 2.27
CA ASP A 16 11.05 3.28 3.49
C ASP A 16 10.54 4.68 3.84
N PHE A 17 10.38 5.56 2.85
CA PHE A 17 9.79 6.89 3.07
C PHE A 17 8.36 6.81 3.56
N HIS A 18 7.55 5.92 2.99
CA HIS A 18 6.16 5.71 3.44
C HIS A 18 6.14 5.23 4.89
N ALA A 19 7.01 4.29 5.26
CA ALA A 19 7.09 3.79 6.62
C ALA A 19 7.43 4.89 7.63
N LYS A 20 8.39 5.75 7.28
CA LYS A 20 8.76 6.92 8.12
C LYS A 20 7.60 7.90 8.26
N ALA A 21 6.90 8.18 7.16
CA ALA A 21 5.75 9.08 7.19
C ALA A 21 4.63 8.55 8.06
N ILE A 22 4.32 7.26 7.95
CA ILE A 22 3.29 6.63 8.79
C ILE A 22 3.68 6.71 10.26
N GLY A 23 4.95 6.49 10.57
CA GLY A 23 5.45 6.55 11.94
C GLY A 23 5.36 7.93 12.58
N SER A 24 5.21 8.99 11.78
CA SER A 24 5.09 10.36 12.30
C SER A 24 3.63 10.80 12.49
N ILE A 25 2.66 9.97 12.14
CA ILE A 25 1.24 10.29 12.26
C ILE A 25 0.70 9.67 13.55
N ASN A 26 0.08 10.50 14.41
CA ASN A 26 -0.35 10.06 15.73
C ASN A 26 -1.40 8.94 15.74
N ASN A 27 -2.29 8.94 14.77
CA ASN A 27 -3.36 7.93 14.68
C ASN A 27 -3.14 6.93 13.56
N ALA A 28 -1.89 6.71 13.18
CA ALA A 28 -1.52 5.71 12.19
C ALA A 28 -0.49 4.74 12.77
N ARG A 29 -0.58 3.50 12.36
CA ARG A 29 0.33 2.44 12.79
C ARG A 29 0.71 1.60 11.59
N LEU A 30 2.01 1.36 11.42
CA LEU A 30 2.49 0.44 10.39
C LEU A 30 2.45 -0.99 10.93
N VAL A 31 1.63 -1.83 10.31
CA VAL A 31 1.43 -3.22 10.73
C VAL A 31 2.36 -4.16 9.97
N GLY A 32 2.57 -3.93 8.67
CA GLY A 32 3.38 -4.84 7.90
C GLY A 32 3.85 -4.32 6.56
N ILE A 33 4.83 -5.02 6.01
CA ILE A 33 5.44 -4.73 4.71
C ILE A 33 5.54 -6.04 3.92
N CYS A 34 5.32 -5.97 2.62
CA CYS A 34 5.65 -7.06 1.70
C CYS A 34 6.30 -6.51 0.44
N GLY A 35 7.05 -7.36 -0.25
CA GLY A 35 7.69 -7.01 -1.52
C GLY A 35 8.18 -8.26 -2.23
N THR A 36 8.42 -8.15 -3.53
CA THR A 36 8.93 -9.26 -4.32
C THR A 36 10.35 -9.66 -3.92
N ASN A 37 11.13 -8.70 -3.44
CA ASN A 37 12.43 -8.98 -2.85
C ASN A 37 12.24 -9.23 -1.34
N HIS A 38 12.19 -10.49 -0.96
CA HIS A 38 11.92 -10.89 0.43
C HIS A 38 12.99 -10.42 1.41
N GLU A 39 14.24 -10.36 0.98
CA GLU A 39 15.34 -9.88 1.82
C GLU A 39 15.18 -8.41 2.16
N LYS A 40 14.87 -7.58 1.17
CA LYS A 40 14.60 -6.15 1.40
C LYS A 40 13.38 -5.94 2.26
N ALA A 41 12.31 -6.71 2.02
CA ALA A 41 11.10 -6.63 2.82
C ALA A 41 11.38 -6.98 4.29
N LEU A 42 12.18 -8.01 4.53
CA LEU A 42 12.57 -8.39 5.89
C LEU A 42 13.39 -7.31 6.56
N THR A 43 14.36 -6.73 5.85
CA THR A 43 15.20 -5.65 6.38
C THR A 43 14.36 -4.44 6.77
N LEU A 44 13.44 -4.00 5.91
CA LEU A 44 12.56 -2.88 6.22
C LEU A 44 11.61 -3.19 7.37
N SER A 45 11.08 -4.40 7.42
CA SER A 45 10.17 -4.79 8.49
C SER A 45 10.86 -4.76 9.85
N LYS A 46 12.11 -5.20 9.92
CA LYS A 46 12.92 -5.13 11.14
C LYS A 46 13.25 -3.68 11.51
N LYS A 47 13.61 -2.86 10.52
CA LYS A 47 13.93 -1.44 10.73
C LYS A 47 12.76 -0.67 11.34
N HIS A 48 11.55 -0.96 10.85
CA HIS A 48 10.34 -0.26 11.29
C HIS A 48 9.51 -1.03 12.32
N ASN A 49 10.06 -2.14 12.81
CA ASN A 49 9.43 -2.95 13.86
C ASN A 49 8.01 -3.36 13.52
N CYS A 50 7.83 -3.92 12.33
CA CYS A 50 6.55 -4.42 11.87
C CYS A 50 6.69 -5.80 11.24
N ARG A 51 5.55 -6.40 10.88
CA ARG A 51 5.50 -7.75 10.33
C ARG A 51 5.91 -7.78 8.85
N LYS A 52 6.64 -8.81 8.44
CA LYS A 52 6.87 -9.10 7.03
C LYS A 52 5.79 -10.07 6.55
N TYR A 53 5.04 -9.69 5.50
CA TYR A 53 4.14 -10.60 4.82
C TYR A 53 4.84 -11.23 3.62
N ASP A 54 4.49 -12.46 3.28
CA ASP A 54 5.14 -13.18 2.18
C ASP A 54 4.73 -12.64 0.81
N ASN A 55 3.52 -12.11 0.70
CA ASN A 55 3.01 -11.50 -0.51
C ASN A 55 1.86 -10.54 -0.17
N HIS A 56 1.42 -9.77 -1.17
CA HIS A 56 0.39 -8.78 -0.93
C HIS A 56 -0.99 -9.41 -0.67
N ILE A 57 -1.27 -10.59 -1.19
CA ILE A 57 -2.55 -11.27 -0.93
C ILE A 57 -2.64 -11.65 0.56
N GLU A 58 -1.57 -12.19 1.13
CA GLU A 58 -1.54 -12.51 2.56
C GLU A 58 -1.80 -11.26 3.40
N MET A 59 -1.16 -10.15 3.04
CA MET A 59 -1.38 -8.87 3.70
C MET A 59 -2.83 -8.41 3.59
N LEU A 60 -3.43 -8.49 2.40
CA LEU A 60 -4.80 -8.04 2.17
C LEU A 60 -5.84 -8.91 2.88
N GLN A 61 -5.52 -10.16 3.16
CA GLN A 61 -6.39 -11.05 3.92
C GLN A 61 -6.39 -10.74 5.43
N SER A 62 -5.46 -9.93 5.90
CA SER A 62 -5.36 -9.61 7.32
C SER A 62 -6.45 -8.62 7.75
N ASP A 63 -7.21 -8.97 8.76
CA ASP A 63 -8.24 -8.09 9.34
C ASP A 63 -7.62 -6.90 10.08
N GLU A 64 -6.33 -6.96 10.39
CA GLU A 64 -5.65 -5.87 11.09
C GLU A 64 -5.39 -4.66 10.20
N ILE A 65 -5.37 -4.84 8.87
CA ILE A 65 -4.99 -3.77 7.94
C ILE A 65 -6.21 -3.05 7.41
N ASP A 66 -6.20 -1.72 7.52
CA ASP A 66 -7.26 -0.84 7.03
C ASP A 66 -6.90 -0.20 5.69
N ILE A 67 -5.63 0.20 5.55
CA ILE A 67 -5.14 0.98 4.42
C ILE A 67 -3.84 0.34 3.94
N VAL A 68 -3.66 0.24 2.62
CA VAL A 68 -2.38 -0.15 2.05
C VAL A 68 -1.81 0.99 1.21
N THR A 69 -0.50 1.20 1.31
CA THR A 69 0.21 2.08 0.40
C THR A 69 0.93 1.20 -0.62
N ILE A 70 0.84 1.57 -1.88
CA ILE A 70 1.47 0.82 -2.96
C ILE A 70 2.69 1.58 -3.45
N ALA A 71 3.86 1.04 -3.15
CA ALA A 71 5.16 1.61 -3.46
C ALA A 71 5.96 0.71 -4.40
N THR A 72 5.27 0.00 -5.28
CA THR A 72 5.87 -0.86 -6.31
C THR A 72 6.27 -0.01 -7.53
N PRO A 73 7.08 -0.56 -8.45
CA PRO A 73 7.43 0.16 -9.68
C PRO A 73 6.21 0.57 -10.50
N SER A 74 6.36 1.62 -11.29
CA SER A 74 5.34 2.09 -12.23
C SER A 74 4.88 0.94 -13.13
N GLY A 75 3.58 0.85 -13.36
CA GLY A 75 2.99 -0.23 -14.14
C GLY A 75 2.62 -1.46 -13.32
N ALA A 76 3.03 -1.50 -12.04
CA ALA A 76 2.71 -2.61 -11.14
C ALA A 76 1.75 -2.20 -10.03
N HIS A 77 0.99 -1.11 -10.22
CA HIS A 77 0.06 -0.60 -9.20
C HIS A 77 -1.37 -1.12 -9.36
N MET A 78 -1.76 -1.43 -10.58
CA MET A 78 -3.17 -1.75 -10.87
C MET A 78 -3.66 -3.00 -10.15
N GLU A 79 -2.93 -4.10 -10.29
CA GLU A 79 -3.39 -5.37 -9.73
C GLU A 79 -3.51 -5.34 -8.21
N PRO A 80 -2.47 -4.91 -7.46
CA PRO A 80 -2.62 -4.83 -6.00
C PRO A 80 -3.68 -3.82 -5.56
N ALA A 81 -3.89 -2.73 -6.30
CA ALA A 81 -4.94 -1.76 -5.97
C ALA A 81 -6.34 -2.35 -6.15
N ILE A 82 -6.56 -3.08 -7.23
CA ILE A 82 -7.86 -3.75 -7.48
C ILE A 82 -8.08 -4.86 -6.46
N GLU A 83 -7.06 -5.64 -6.17
CA GLU A 83 -7.16 -6.71 -5.17
C GLU A 83 -7.45 -6.14 -3.77
N ALA A 84 -6.81 -5.03 -3.42
CA ALA A 84 -7.09 -4.35 -2.14
C ALA A 84 -8.56 -3.95 -2.03
N ALA A 85 -9.16 -3.45 -3.12
CA ALA A 85 -10.58 -3.13 -3.14
C ALA A 85 -11.44 -4.36 -2.86
N LYS A 86 -11.10 -5.50 -3.44
CA LYS A 86 -11.83 -6.76 -3.20
C LYS A 86 -11.81 -7.19 -1.74
N TYR A 87 -10.75 -6.87 -1.02
CA TYR A 87 -10.63 -7.18 0.41
C TYR A 87 -11.10 -6.04 1.31
N GLY A 88 -11.69 -5.00 0.74
CA GLY A 88 -12.26 -3.88 1.49
C GLY A 88 -11.22 -2.93 2.06
N LYS A 89 -10.03 -2.85 1.47
CA LYS A 89 -8.95 -1.97 1.96
C LYS A 89 -8.93 -0.65 1.18
N HIS A 90 -8.65 0.43 1.88
CA HIS A 90 -8.36 1.71 1.24
C HIS A 90 -6.94 1.68 0.68
N VAL A 91 -6.69 2.46 -0.36
CA VAL A 91 -5.40 2.43 -1.07
C VAL A 91 -4.86 3.83 -1.28
N ILE A 92 -3.55 3.97 -1.04
CA ILE A 92 -2.77 5.14 -1.47
C ILE A 92 -1.71 4.60 -2.43
N CYS A 93 -1.71 5.09 -3.67
CA CYS A 93 -0.73 4.68 -4.67
C CYS A 93 0.36 5.72 -4.83
N GLU A 94 1.60 5.25 -4.96
CA GLU A 94 2.73 6.10 -5.32
C GLU A 94 2.60 6.53 -6.79
N LYS A 95 3.13 7.68 -7.12
CA LYS A 95 3.10 8.19 -8.48
C LYS A 95 4.13 7.46 -9.38
N PRO A 96 3.91 7.39 -10.68
CA PRO A 96 2.63 7.61 -11.32
C PRO A 96 1.65 6.54 -10.87
N ILE A 97 0.39 6.91 -10.71
CA ILE A 97 -0.63 5.96 -10.22
C ILE A 97 -0.69 4.75 -11.14
N GLU A 98 -0.72 5.02 -12.44
CA GLU A 98 -0.63 3.95 -13.44
C GLU A 98 -0.16 4.57 -14.75
N ILE A 99 0.26 3.73 -15.70
CA ILE A 99 0.82 4.19 -16.97
C ILE A 99 -0.26 4.61 -17.96
N THR A 100 -1.40 3.93 -18.00
CA THR A 100 -2.47 4.19 -18.96
C THR A 100 -3.76 4.63 -18.29
N LEU A 101 -4.54 5.47 -19.00
CA LEU A 101 -5.86 5.88 -18.50
C LEU A 101 -6.80 4.70 -18.30
N GLU A 102 -6.72 3.69 -19.18
CA GLU A 102 -7.53 2.48 -19.05
C GLU A 102 -7.27 1.76 -17.72
N ARG A 103 -6.02 1.64 -17.31
CA ARG A 103 -5.65 1.01 -16.04
C ARG A 103 -6.09 1.83 -14.85
N ILE A 104 -5.94 3.14 -14.93
CA ILE A 104 -6.41 4.07 -13.89
C ILE A 104 -7.93 3.93 -13.72
N ASP A 105 -8.67 3.88 -14.81
CA ASP A 105 -10.12 3.73 -14.76
C ASP A 105 -10.54 2.40 -14.11
N LYS A 106 -9.84 1.32 -14.39
CA LYS A 106 -10.11 0.02 -13.75
C LYS A 106 -9.89 0.08 -12.24
N MET A 107 -8.83 0.75 -11.79
CA MET A 107 -8.55 0.92 -10.37
C MET A 107 -9.65 1.73 -9.68
N ILE A 108 -10.03 2.86 -10.28
CA ILE A 108 -11.10 3.73 -9.75
C ILE A 108 -12.41 2.95 -9.65
N LYS A 109 -12.78 2.25 -10.71
CA LYS A 109 -14.02 1.49 -10.75
C LYS A 109 -14.05 0.40 -9.66
N ALA A 110 -12.94 -0.31 -9.47
CA ALA A 110 -12.86 -1.35 -8.46
C ALA A 110 -13.12 -0.78 -7.06
N HIS A 111 -12.55 0.39 -6.74
CA HIS A 111 -12.75 1.01 -5.44
C HIS A 111 -14.14 1.61 -5.29
N GLN A 112 -14.72 2.16 -6.36
CA GLN A 112 -16.11 2.62 -6.32
C GLN A 112 -17.08 1.47 -6.03
N GLU A 113 -16.89 0.33 -6.67
CA GLU A 113 -17.74 -0.85 -6.47
C GLU A 113 -17.59 -1.43 -5.07
N ALA A 114 -16.39 -1.37 -4.50
CA ALA A 114 -16.10 -1.88 -3.17
C ALA A 114 -16.48 -0.91 -2.04
N GLY A 115 -16.75 0.35 -2.36
CA GLY A 115 -17.00 1.37 -1.35
C GLY A 115 -15.77 1.81 -0.58
N THR A 116 -14.59 1.58 -1.15
CA THR A 116 -13.30 1.98 -0.55
C THR A 116 -12.74 3.22 -1.24
N SER A 117 -11.70 3.80 -0.64
CA SER A 117 -11.06 5.01 -1.17
C SER A 117 -9.75 4.66 -1.88
N LEU A 118 -9.51 5.34 -3.00
CA LEU A 118 -8.26 5.26 -3.75
C LEU A 118 -7.66 6.66 -3.81
N GLY A 119 -6.47 6.84 -3.25
CA GLY A 119 -5.74 8.10 -3.30
C GLY A 119 -4.44 7.96 -4.07
N GLY A 120 -3.95 9.06 -4.61
CA GLY A 120 -2.68 9.11 -5.30
C GLY A 120 -1.72 10.08 -4.62
N ILE A 121 -0.43 9.77 -4.65
CA ILE A 121 0.62 10.66 -4.19
C ILE A 121 1.24 11.33 -5.41
N PHE A 122 1.24 12.66 -5.42
CA PHE A 122 1.78 13.45 -6.52
C PHE A 122 2.91 14.35 -6.02
N ASN A 123 3.99 14.42 -6.79
CA ASN A 123 5.03 15.41 -6.56
C ASN A 123 4.74 16.65 -7.38
N PHE A 124 4.51 17.74 -6.70
CA PHE A 124 4.41 19.05 -7.33
C PHE A 124 5.74 19.79 -7.16
N ARG A 125 6.22 20.32 -8.23
CA ARG A 125 7.47 21.09 -8.20
C ARG A 125 7.29 22.42 -8.88
#